data_29b42f3caa4076d8c3f58794f2b122bb
#
_entry.id   29b42f3caa4076d8c3f58794f2b122bb
#
_cell.length_a   1.000
_cell.length_b   1.000
_cell.length_c   1.000
_cell.angle_alpha   90.00
_cell.angle_beta   90.00
_cell.angle_gamma   90.00
#
_symmetry.space_group_name_H-M   'P 1'
#
loop_
_entity.id
_entity.type
_entity.pdbx_description
1 polymer ?
#
loop_
_entity_poly.entity_id
_entity_poly.type
_entity_poly.pdbx_seq_one_letter_code
_entity_poly.pdbx_strand_id
1 'polypeptide(L)'
;AFYVGELILLFCTLMVAYWSMKSFAGNHKRAFIFAILWGFSGYRFYLALDQFVLGEAIAFVFLPLVFLGFYEVFFRNHKRWYLLGFGMTLLLYSHMLSIVLTTAIFVVIALSAMLTKRISGYKERIGALIRAISLFIILGAVVWVPLLYQFSMTKIQTTTKQSVLFMASLGDNLVNALNGSYQNIGIFGVVAVVWALVLLFQKRYELNVLFGLIGVIIFILGTNIFPWYAIPFRLQALIQFPYRLFSYATLFLFVFLSKELADRYKQLQHYRLAMVTLMVFSVINFWGHSELLVANRQNNPVLNLKQD
;
A
#
# COMPACT_ATOMS: atom_id res chain seq x y z
N ALA A 1 5.39 -15.93 -20.92
CA ALA A 1 4.45 -14.78 -20.79
C ALA A 1 4.37 -14.27 -19.35
N PHE A 2 4.14 -15.15 -18.35
CA PHE A 2 3.96 -14.76 -16.95
C PHE A 2 5.11 -13.92 -16.36
N TYR A 3 6.35 -14.43 -16.42
CA TYR A 3 7.52 -13.72 -15.87
C TYR A 3 7.77 -12.35 -16.53
N VAL A 4 7.47 -12.23 -17.83
CA VAL A 4 7.57 -10.94 -18.53
C VAL A 4 6.54 -9.96 -17.99
N GLY A 5 5.31 -10.40 -17.74
CA GLY A 5 4.26 -9.59 -17.10
C GLY A 5 4.68 -9.10 -15.73
N GLU A 6 5.25 -9.96 -14.88
CA GLU A 6 5.74 -9.60 -13.56
C GLU A 6 6.92 -8.62 -13.60
N LEU A 7 7.84 -8.77 -14.54
CA LEU A 7 8.92 -7.81 -14.74
C LEU A 7 8.41 -6.43 -15.16
N ILE A 8 7.42 -6.38 -16.06
CA ILE A 8 6.77 -5.12 -16.46
C ILE A 8 6.05 -4.50 -15.25
N LEU A 9 5.32 -5.30 -14.47
CA LEU A 9 4.61 -4.83 -13.29
C LEU A 9 5.59 -4.29 -12.22
N LEU A 10 6.71 -4.98 -11.99
CA LEU A 10 7.78 -4.52 -11.10
C LEU A 10 8.38 -3.20 -11.60
N PHE A 11 8.71 -3.12 -12.88
CA PHE A 11 9.24 -1.89 -13.48
C PHE A 11 8.28 -0.72 -13.31
N CYS A 12 7.00 -0.90 -13.63
CA CYS A 12 5.97 0.12 -13.43
C CYS A 12 5.86 0.52 -11.95
N THR A 13 5.92 -0.46 -11.03
CA THR A 13 5.88 -0.21 -9.57
C THR A 13 7.03 0.70 -9.15
N LEU A 14 8.25 0.37 -9.58
CA LEU A 14 9.45 1.16 -9.25
C LEU A 14 9.38 2.58 -9.82
N MET A 15 8.95 2.72 -11.09
CA MET A 15 8.87 4.01 -11.76
C MET A 15 7.81 4.93 -11.15
N VAL A 16 6.59 4.42 -10.91
CA VAL A 16 5.51 5.20 -10.30
C VAL A 16 5.86 5.59 -8.85
N ALA A 17 6.43 4.67 -8.09
CA ALA A 17 6.88 4.93 -6.73
C ALA A 17 7.98 6.00 -6.70
N TYR A 18 9.00 5.88 -7.55
CA TYR A 18 10.08 6.85 -7.66
C TYR A 18 9.57 8.24 -8.02
N TRP A 19 8.76 8.34 -9.08
CA TRP A 19 8.23 9.61 -9.55
C TRP A 19 7.33 10.28 -8.50
N SER A 20 6.44 9.50 -7.87
CA SER A 20 5.53 9.98 -6.83
C SER A 20 6.31 10.51 -5.62
N MET A 21 7.29 9.74 -5.14
CA MET A 21 8.10 10.16 -3.99
C MET A 21 9.05 11.32 -4.35
N LYS A 22 9.60 11.38 -5.56
CA LYS A 22 10.38 12.53 -6.03
C LYS A 22 9.55 13.81 -6.03
N SER A 23 8.31 13.74 -6.54
CA SER A 23 7.38 14.86 -6.53
C SER A 23 6.97 15.26 -5.10
N PHE A 24 6.79 14.27 -4.22
CA PHE A 24 6.45 14.49 -2.81
C PHE A 24 7.60 15.12 -2.03
N ALA A 25 8.81 14.57 -2.14
CA ALA A 25 9.95 14.91 -1.28
C ALA A 25 10.93 15.93 -1.89
N GLY A 26 10.90 16.16 -3.21
CA GLY A 26 11.88 16.97 -3.91
C GLY A 26 13.32 16.40 -3.88
N ASN A 27 13.49 15.13 -3.49
CA ASN A 27 14.78 14.52 -3.22
C ASN A 27 14.92 13.18 -3.95
N HIS A 28 15.89 13.09 -4.87
CA HIS A 28 16.15 11.89 -5.65
C HIS A 28 16.58 10.69 -4.80
N LYS A 29 17.39 10.90 -3.76
CA LYS A 29 17.88 9.81 -2.88
C LYS A 29 16.70 9.17 -2.15
N ARG A 30 15.84 10.01 -1.53
CA ARG A 30 14.64 9.53 -0.85
C ARG A 30 13.70 8.81 -1.82
N ALA A 31 13.53 9.35 -3.03
CA ALA A 31 12.68 8.74 -4.05
C ALA A 31 13.20 7.36 -4.47
N PHE A 32 14.50 7.21 -4.65
CA PHE A 32 15.11 5.93 -4.98
C PHE A 32 14.95 4.92 -3.84
N ILE A 33 15.26 5.31 -2.60
CA ILE A 33 15.08 4.44 -1.42
C ILE A 33 13.63 3.98 -1.32
N PHE A 34 12.68 4.91 -1.44
CA PHE A 34 11.25 4.58 -1.40
C PHE A 34 10.87 3.59 -2.50
N ALA A 35 11.32 3.83 -3.73
CA ALA A 35 11.00 2.96 -4.86
C ALA A 35 11.50 1.53 -4.63
N ILE A 36 12.73 1.37 -4.14
CA ILE A 36 13.30 0.04 -3.82
C ILE A 36 12.50 -0.62 -2.69
N LEU A 37 12.27 0.08 -1.58
CA LEU A 37 11.48 -0.46 -0.47
C LEU A 37 10.08 -0.88 -0.92
N TRP A 38 9.42 -0.06 -1.75
CA TRP A 38 8.08 -0.29 -2.26
C TRP A 38 8.03 -1.47 -3.23
N GLY A 39 8.89 -1.47 -4.26
CA GLY A 39 8.94 -2.50 -5.29
C GLY A 39 9.36 -3.87 -4.77
N PHE A 40 10.16 -3.91 -3.69
CA PHE A 40 10.62 -5.15 -3.05
C PHE A 40 9.99 -5.37 -1.67
N SER A 41 8.77 -4.86 -1.45
CA SER A 41 8.03 -5.10 -0.20
C SER A 41 7.47 -6.53 -0.12
N GLY A 42 7.43 -7.09 1.07
CA GLY A 42 6.87 -8.44 1.29
C GLY A 42 5.42 -8.56 0.83
N TYR A 43 4.61 -7.53 1.09
CA TYR A 43 3.20 -7.57 0.66
C TYR A 43 3.03 -7.56 -0.86
N ARG A 44 3.89 -6.83 -1.60
CA ARG A 44 3.88 -6.90 -3.06
C ARG A 44 4.17 -8.30 -3.57
N PHE A 45 5.15 -8.98 -2.96
CA PHE A 45 5.47 -10.37 -3.34
C PHE A 45 4.32 -11.32 -3.08
N TYR A 46 3.68 -11.19 -1.92
CA TYR A 46 2.48 -11.94 -1.61
C TYR A 46 1.40 -11.75 -2.69
N LEU A 47 1.12 -10.51 -3.10
CA LEU A 47 0.11 -10.23 -4.13
C LEU A 47 0.48 -10.78 -5.51
N ALA A 48 1.75 -10.64 -5.90
CA ALA A 48 2.19 -10.94 -7.26
C ALA A 48 2.56 -12.41 -7.47
N LEU A 49 3.14 -13.07 -6.46
CA LEU A 49 3.74 -14.39 -6.62
C LEU A 49 3.04 -15.49 -5.80
N ASP A 50 2.57 -15.18 -4.60
CA ASP A 50 1.96 -16.17 -3.71
C ASP A 50 0.46 -16.34 -4.01
N GLN A 51 -0.33 -15.32 -3.81
CA GLN A 51 -1.79 -15.35 -4.02
C GLN A 51 -2.22 -15.05 -5.45
N PHE A 52 -1.36 -14.38 -6.21
CA PHE A 52 -1.63 -13.96 -7.58
C PHE A 52 -2.93 -13.15 -7.73
N VAL A 53 -3.13 -12.19 -6.83
CA VAL A 53 -4.28 -11.26 -6.87
C VAL A 53 -3.93 -10.09 -7.81
N LEU A 54 -3.96 -10.35 -9.12
CA LEU A 54 -3.48 -9.43 -10.15
C LEU A 54 -4.10 -8.04 -10.04
N GLY A 55 -5.40 -7.94 -9.78
CA GLY A 55 -6.07 -6.64 -9.64
C GLY A 55 -5.51 -5.80 -8.50
N GLU A 56 -5.28 -6.40 -7.32
CA GLU A 56 -4.70 -5.71 -6.17
C GLU A 56 -3.20 -5.41 -6.40
N ALA A 57 -2.47 -6.31 -7.06
CA ALA A 57 -1.07 -6.10 -7.44
C ALA A 57 -0.91 -4.90 -8.41
N ILE A 58 -1.83 -4.73 -9.36
CA ILE A 58 -1.84 -3.56 -10.25
C ILE A 58 -2.25 -2.30 -9.46
N ALA A 59 -3.24 -2.37 -8.58
CA ALA A 59 -3.62 -1.25 -7.72
C ALA A 59 -2.46 -0.78 -6.84
N PHE A 60 -1.65 -1.71 -6.34
CA PHE A 60 -0.46 -1.43 -5.55
C PHE A 60 0.53 -0.52 -6.30
N VAL A 61 0.66 -0.65 -7.62
CA VAL A 61 1.50 0.25 -8.45
C VAL A 61 1.10 1.72 -8.26
N PHE A 62 -0.20 2.00 -8.17
CA PHE A 62 -0.74 3.36 -8.20
C PHE A 62 -0.94 3.99 -6.82
N LEU A 63 -0.87 3.24 -5.73
CA LEU A 63 -1.04 3.77 -4.37
C LEU A 63 -0.09 4.94 -4.05
N PRO A 64 1.21 4.94 -4.41
CA PRO A 64 2.08 6.10 -4.20
C PRO A 64 1.62 7.36 -4.94
N LEU A 65 1.06 7.21 -6.14
CA LEU A 65 0.51 8.33 -6.92
C LEU A 65 -0.74 8.91 -6.25
N VAL A 66 -1.63 8.04 -5.77
CA VAL A 66 -2.85 8.46 -5.07
C VAL A 66 -2.53 9.14 -3.75
N PHE A 67 -1.55 8.62 -3.01
CA PHE A 67 -1.02 9.26 -1.80
C PHE A 67 -0.47 10.67 -2.12
N LEU A 68 0.33 10.82 -3.18
CA LEU A 68 0.82 12.12 -3.62
C LEU A 68 -0.35 13.06 -3.93
N GLY A 69 -1.34 12.61 -4.72
CA GLY A 69 -2.51 13.41 -5.08
C GLY A 69 -3.31 13.86 -3.86
N PHE A 70 -3.55 12.96 -2.91
CA PHE A 70 -4.18 13.26 -1.63
C PHE A 70 -3.40 14.32 -0.85
N TYR A 71 -2.09 14.13 -0.70
CA TYR A 71 -1.24 15.06 0.03
C TYR A 71 -1.22 16.46 -0.61
N GLU A 72 -1.14 16.54 -1.94
CA GLU A 72 -1.19 17.81 -2.66
C GLU A 72 -2.52 18.53 -2.44
N VAL A 73 -3.65 17.83 -2.54
CA VAL A 73 -4.97 18.44 -2.37
C VAL A 73 -5.17 18.96 -0.95
N PHE A 74 -4.85 18.16 0.06
CA PHE A 74 -5.19 18.49 1.44
C PHE A 74 -4.13 19.27 2.20
N PHE A 75 -2.84 19.14 1.86
CA PHE A 75 -1.76 19.67 2.70
C PHE A 75 -0.79 20.62 1.95
N ARG A 76 -0.75 20.58 0.61
CA ARG A 76 0.28 21.31 -0.13
C ARG A 76 -0.32 22.20 -1.21
N ASN A 77 -0.38 21.73 -2.46
CA ASN A 77 -0.81 22.50 -3.62
C ASN A 77 -2.10 21.94 -4.23
N HIS A 78 -3.24 22.44 -3.78
CA HIS A 78 -4.56 22.03 -4.24
C HIS A 78 -4.76 22.17 -5.77
N LYS A 79 -3.94 22.98 -6.48
CA LYS A 79 -3.99 23.10 -7.95
C LYS A 79 -3.60 21.80 -8.65
N ARG A 80 -2.90 20.87 -7.97
CA ARG A 80 -2.51 19.56 -8.50
C ARG A 80 -3.56 18.47 -8.23
N TRP A 81 -4.82 18.85 -8.09
CA TRP A 81 -5.97 17.99 -7.83
C TRP A 81 -6.11 16.84 -8.83
N TYR A 82 -5.67 17.02 -10.07
CA TYR A 82 -5.71 16.02 -11.12
C TYR A 82 -4.94 14.75 -10.78
N LEU A 83 -3.89 14.83 -9.95
CA LEU A 83 -3.13 13.66 -9.52
C LEU A 83 -4.00 12.71 -8.68
N LEU A 84 -4.87 13.28 -7.82
CA LEU A 84 -5.82 12.49 -7.05
C LEU A 84 -6.88 11.87 -7.96
N GLY A 85 -7.47 12.65 -8.87
CA GLY A 85 -8.49 12.17 -9.80
C GLY A 85 -7.97 11.04 -10.71
N PHE A 86 -6.81 11.24 -11.33
CA PHE A 86 -6.16 10.20 -12.15
C PHE A 86 -5.78 8.98 -11.32
N GLY A 87 -5.14 9.17 -10.18
CA GLY A 87 -4.73 8.06 -9.33
C GLY A 87 -5.91 7.19 -8.90
N MET A 88 -7.01 7.80 -8.47
CA MET A 88 -8.24 7.08 -8.10
C MET A 88 -8.88 6.37 -9.29
N THR A 89 -8.82 6.96 -10.49
CA THR A 89 -9.29 6.29 -11.72
C THR A 89 -8.46 5.06 -12.05
N LEU A 90 -7.13 5.13 -11.90
CA LEU A 90 -6.26 3.97 -12.12
C LEU A 90 -6.51 2.86 -11.09
N LEU A 91 -6.83 3.22 -9.83
CA LEU A 91 -7.30 2.24 -8.85
C LEU A 91 -8.62 1.59 -9.26
N LEU A 92 -9.56 2.36 -9.83
CA LEU A 92 -10.84 1.84 -10.31
C LEU A 92 -10.65 0.77 -11.39
N TYR A 93 -9.78 1.04 -12.35
CA TYR A 93 -9.47 0.10 -13.43
C TYR A 93 -8.70 -1.15 -12.96
N SER A 94 -8.03 -1.04 -11.82
CA SER A 94 -7.22 -2.14 -11.27
C SER A 94 -8.01 -3.01 -10.30
N HIS A 95 -8.55 -2.38 -9.21
CA HIS A 95 -9.18 -3.10 -8.12
C HIS A 95 -10.19 -2.22 -7.36
N MET A 96 -11.46 -2.53 -7.52
CA MET A 96 -12.55 -1.71 -6.96
C MET A 96 -12.48 -1.58 -5.43
N LEU A 97 -12.14 -2.65 -4.72
CA LEU A 97 -12.08 -2.61 -3.26
C LEU A 97 -10.96 -1.68 -2.76
N SER A 98 -9.86 -1.55 -3.51
CA SER A 98 -8.79 -0.60 -3.18
C SER A 98 -9.28 0.84 -3.18
N ILE A 99 -10.27 1.21 -4.00
CA ILE A 99 -10.86 2.57 -3.95
C ILE A 99 -11.56 2.78 -2.61
N VAL A 100 -12.35 1.80 -2.19
CA VAL A 100 -13.12 1.89 -0.93
C VAL A 100 -12.17 2.04 0.26
N LEU A 101 -11.14 1.18 0.34
CA LEU A 101 -10.15 1.23 1.41
C LEU A 101 -9.34 2.52 1.38
N THR A 102 -8.86 2.94 0.20
CA THR A 102 -8.13 4.20 0.02
C THR A 102 -8.97 5.39 0.48
N THR A 103 -10.23 5.46 0.03
CA THR A 103 -11.14 6.53 0.39
C THR A 103 -11.39 6.56 1.89
N ALA A 104 -11.67 5.41 2.52
CA ALA A 104 -11.89 5.32 3.96
C ALA A 104 -10.67 5.82 4.76
N ILE A 105 -9.46 5.35 4.42
CA ILE A 105 -8.23 5.76 5.10
C ILE A 105 -8.00 7.27 4.92
N PHE A 106 -8.15 7.79 3.71
CA PHE A 106 -7.90 9.20 3.42
C PHE A 106 -8.94 10.12 4.06
N VAL A 107 -10.20 9.71 4.13
CA VAL A 107 -11.24 10.44 4.85
C VAL A 107 -10.89 10.52 6.35
N VAL A 108 -10.49 9.41 6.97
CA VAL A 108 -10.07 9.41 8.38
C VAL A 108 -8.88 10.35 8.61
N ILE A 109 -7.86 10.32 7.75
CA ILE A 109 -6.69 11.19 7.85
C ILE A 109 -7.09 12.66 7.66
N ALA A 110 -7.92 12.97 6.64
CA ALA A 110 -8.38 14.32 6.36
C ALA A 110 -9.21 14.88 7.54
N LEU A 111 -10.16 14.12 8.07
CA LEU A 111 -10.96 14.51 9.23
C LEU A 111 -10.08 14.74 10.46
N SER A 112 -9.14 13.85 10.75
CA SER A 112 -8.18 14.01 11.85
C SER A 112 -7.34 15.27 11.69
N ALA A 113 -6.89 15.57 10.45
CA ALA A 113 -6.12 16.78 10.17
C ALA A 113 -6.98 18.05 10.23
N MET A 114 -8.26 17.98 9.91
CA MET A 114 -9.21 19.08 10.09
C MET A 114 -9.45 19.37 11.58
N LEU A 115 -9.72 18.34 12.38
CA LEU A 115 -9.92 18.46 13.82
C LEU A 115 -8.69 19.04 14.54
N THR A 116 -7.50 18.67 14.09
CA THR A 116 -6.22 19.18 14.63
C THR A 116 -5.77 20.50 13.98
N LYS A 117 -6.62 21.13 13.18
CA LYS A 117 -6.39 22.43 12.49
C LYS A 117 -5.11 22.44 11.63
N ARG A 118 -4.72 21.28 11.09
CA ARG A 118 -3.55 21.14 10.19
C ARG A 118 -3.85 21.49 8.74
N ILE A 119 -5.12 21.67 8.39
CA ILE A 119 -5.58 22.06 7.07
C ILE A 119 -6.04 23.52 7.12
N SER A 120 -5.58 24.30 6.15
CA SER A 120 -6.01 25.69 5.91
C SER A 120 -6.55 25.85 4.49
N GLY A 121 -7.30 26.90 4.19
CA GLY A 121 -7.84 27.15 2.86
C GLY A 121 -8.90 26.12 2.44
N TYR A 122 -9.87 25.86 3.31
CA TYR A 122 -10.88 24.81 3.09
C TYR A 122 -11.66 24.97 1.77
N LYS A 123 -12.03 26.20 1.41
CA LYS A 123 -12.84 26.49 0.22
C LYS A 123 -12.13 26.06 -1.07
N GLU A 124 -10.86 26.41 -1.20
CA GLU A 124 -10.03 26.06 -2.34
C GLU A 124 -9.78 24.55 -2.44
N ARG A 125 -9.59 23.90 -1.27
CA ARG A 125 -9.35 22.46 -1.19
C ARG A 125 -10.61 21.64 -1.48
N ILE A 126 -11.78 22.09 -1.01
CA ILE A 126 -13.07 21.49 -1.36
C ILE A 126 -13.31 21.63 -2.87
N GLY A 127 -13.05 22.80 -3.46
CA GLY A 127 -13.15 23.01 -4.91
C GLY A 127 -12.17 22.11 -5.70
N ALA A 128 -10.97 21.87 -5.17
CA ALA A 128 -10.01 20.93 -5.76
C ALA A 128 -10.48 19.48 -5.66
N LEU A 129 -11.05 19.10 -4.51
CA LEU A 129 -11.61 17.77 -4.30
C LEU A 129 -12.80 17.49 -5.24
N ILE A 130 -13.71 18.45 -5.39
CA ILE A 130 -14.84 18.34 -6.34
C ILE A 130 -14.31 18.11 -7.75
N ARG A 131 -13.31 18.88 -8.20
CA ARG A 131 -12.69 18.67 -9.53
C ARG A 131 -12.02 17.31 -9.67
N ALA A 132 -11.34 16.82 -8.63
CA ALA A 132 -10.74 15.50 -8.62
C ALA A 132 -11.80 14.39 -8.72
N ILE A 133 -12.91 14.52 -8.00
CA ILE A 133 -14.06 13.61 -8.05
C ILE A 133 -14.73 13.66 -9.44
N SER A 134 -14.94 14.86 -10.00
CA SER A 134 -15.51 15.00 -11.35
C SER A 134 -14.62 14.31 -12.41
N LEU A 135 -13.30 14.50 -12.34
CA LEU A 135 -12.37 13.80 -13.23
C LEU A 135 -12.45 12.28 -13.07
N PHE A 136 -12.49 11.80 -11.83
CA PHE A 136 -12.63 10.38 -11.51
C PHE A 136 -13.95 9.79 -12.06
N ILE A 137 -15.07 10.52 -11.92
CA ILE A 137 -16.37 10.08 -12.45
C ILE A 137 -16.34 10.03 -13.97
N ILE A 138 -15.83 11.08 -14.63
CA ILE A 138 -15.79 11.16 -16.10
C ILE A 138 -14.91 10.05 -16.67
N LEU A 139 -13.66 9.92 -16.20
CA LEU A 139 -12.75 8.91 -16.70
C LEU A 139 -13.19 7.50 -16.30
N GLY A 140 -13.80 7.34 -15.14
CA GLY A 140 -14.32 6.06 -14.65
C GLY A 140 -15.62 5.61 -15.30
N ALA A 141 -16.26 6.41 -16.16
CA ALA A 141 -17.56 6.12 -16.74
C ALA A 141 -17.61 4.76 -17.45
N VAL A 142 -16.52 4.37 -18.09
CA VAL A 142 -16.39 3.06 -18.77
C VAL A 142 -16.60 1.89 -17.79
N VAL A 143 -16.32 2.06 -16.51
CA VAL A 143 -16.54 1.04 -15.46
C VAL A 143 -17.89 1.26 -14.76
N TRP A 144 -18.17 2.52 -14.37
CA TRP A 144 -19.38 2.82 -13.59
C TRP A 144 -20.67 2.56 -14.37
N VAL A 145 -20.73 2.93 -15.65
CA VAL A 145 -21.96 2.81 -16.43
C VAL A 145 -22.40 1.35 -16.61
N PRO A 146 -21.52 0.42 -17.08
CA PRO A 146 -21.88 -0.99 -17.16
C PRO A 146 -22.20 -1.60 -15.79
N LEU A 147 -21.45 -1.21 -14.74
CA LEU A 147 -21.66 -1.71 -13.40
C LEU A 147 -23.03 -1.31 -12.85
N LEU A 148 -23.42 -0.03 -12.95
CA LEU A 148 -24.72 0.44 -12.53
C LEU A 148 -25.85 -0.22 -13.32
N TYR A 149 -25.68 -0.40 -14.63
CA TYR A 149 -26.62 -1.14 -15.45
C TYR A 149 -26.78 -2.58 -14.95
N GLN A 150 -25.69 -3.28 -14.68
CA GLN A 150 -25.73 -4.65 -14.17
C GLN A 150 -26.40 -4.73 -12.78
N PHE A 151 -26.13 -3.79 -11.89
CA PHE A 151 -26.81 -3.70 -10.58
C PHE A 151 -28.33 -3.47 -10.70
N SER A 152 -28.78 -2.75 -11.74
CA SER A 152 -30.21 -2.51 -11.97
C SER A 152 -30.94 -3.76 -12.49
N MET A 153 -30.22 -4.66 -13.16
CA MET A 153 -30.75 -5.84 -13.81
C MET A 153 -30.67 -7.13 -12.99
N THR A 154 -29.68 -7.22 -12.09
CA THR A 154 -29.38 -8.45 -11.35
C THR A 154 -29.21 -8.20 -9.87
N LYS A 155 -29.76 -9.09 -9.03
CA LYS A 155 -29.46 -9.12 -7.59
C LYS A 155 -28.07 -9.71 -7.40
N ILE A 156 -27.06 -8.87 -7.24
CA ILE A 156 -25.70 -9.32 -6.98
C ILE A 156 -25.61 -9.83 -5.54
N GLN A 157 -25.22 -11.08 -5.37
CA GLN A 157 -24.99 -11.65 -4.05
C GLN A 157 -23.72 -11.05 -3.45
N THR A 158 -23.83 -10.55 -2.23
CA THR A 158 -22.67 -10.07 -1.47
C THR A 158 -21.91 -11.24 -0.86
N THR A 159 -20.62 -11.03 -0.59
CA THR A 159 -19.70 -12.00 0.01
C THR A 159 -20.25 -12.68 1.27
N THR A 160 -19.95 -13.97 1.42
CA THR A 160 -20.37 -14.79 2.56
C THR A 160 -19.56 -14.50 3.82
N LYS A 161 -20.12 -14.84 4.99
CA LYS A 161 -19.52 -14.58 6.32
C LYS A 161 -18.11 -15.15 6.53
N GLN A 162 -17.67 -16.10 5.73
CA GLN A 162 -16.39 -16.81 5.92
C GLN A 162 -15.14 -15.98 5.60
N SER A 163 -15.27 -14.86 4.88
CA SER A 163 -14.14 -14.10 4.39
C SER A 163 -13.37 -13.29 5.44
N VAL A 164 -13.96 -13.03 6.60
CA VAL A 164 -13.35 -12.18 7.64
C VAL A 164 -12.45 -12.98 8.60
N LEU A 165 -12.49 -14.31 8.55
CA LEU A 165 -11.80 -15.19 9.51
C LEU A 165 -10.29 -15.37 9.22
N PHE A 166 -9.81 -14.95 8.05
CA PHE A 166 -8.40 -15.06 7.69
C PHE A 166 -7.60 -13.83 8.14
N MET A 167 -7.30 -13.78 9.44
CA MET A 167 -6.41 -12.77 10.02
C MET A 167 -5.20 -13.50 10.61
N ALA A 168 -4.01 -13.17 10.13
CA ALA A 168 -2.79 -13.62 10.76
C ALA A 168 -2.61 -12.97 12.14
N SER A 169 -2.10 -13.70 13.11
CA SER A 169 -1.69 -13.12 14.39
C SER A 169 -0.53 -12.13 14.18
N LEU A 170 -0.29 -11.26 15.15
CA LEU A 170 0.88 -10.39 15.10
C LEU A 170 2.18 -11.21 15.05
N GLY A 171 2.25 -12.29 15.83
CA GLY A 171 3.40 -13.20 15.85
C GLY A 171 3.63 -13.86 14.49
N ASP A 172 2.56 -14.39 13.86
CA ASP A 172 2.65 -14.98 12.54
C ASP A 172 3.10 -13.96 11.49
N ASN A 173 2.60 -12.72 11.55
CA ASN A 173 3.04 -11.66 10.63
C ASN A 173 4.53 -11.35 10.76
N LEU A 174 5.08 -11.35 11.98
CA LEU A 174 6.51 -11.14 12.21
C LEU A 174 7.33 -12.33 11.67
N VAL A 175 6.91 -13.56 11.95
CA VAL A 175 7.57 -14.77 11.42
C VAL A 175 7.48 -14.80 9.91
N ASN A 176 6.32 -14.52 9.33
CA ASN A 176 6.12 -14.47 7.89
C ASN A 176 6.96 -13.38 7.22
N ALA A 177 7.15 -12.22 7.88
CA ALA A 177 8.01 -11.16 7.36
C ALA A 177 9.49 -11.55 7.30
N LEU A 178 9.95 -12.42 8.22
CA LEU A 178 11.31 -12.97 8.23
C LEU A 178 11.49 -14.10 7.22
N ASN A 179 10.51 -14.99 7.14
CA ASN A 179 10.56 -16.17 6.26
C ASN A 179 10.08 -15.87 4.84
N GLY A 180 9.49 -14.70 4.63
CA GLY A 180 8.94 -14.31 3.34
C GLY A 180 7.72 -15.12 2.89
N SER A 181 6.95 -15.68 3.80
CA SER A 181 5.77 -16.52 3.52
C SER A 181 4.47 -15.78 3.81
N TYR A 182 3.38 -16.18 3.16
CA TYR A 182 2.03 -15.64 3.36
C TYR A 182 1.95 -14.10 3.32
N GLN A 183 0.82 -13.54 3.78
CA GLN A 183 0.62 -12.10 3.87
C GLN A 183 1.53 -11.48 4.95
N ASN A 184 2.39 -10.56 4.56
CA ASN A 184 3.30 -9.89 5.48
C ASN A 184 3.72 -8.50 4.97
N ILE A 185 4.26 -7.64 5.84
CA ILE A 185 4.77 -6.31 5.48
C ILE A 185 6.26 -6.32 5.09
N GLY A 186 6.91 -7.49 5.14
CA GLY A 186 8.34 -7.68 4.89
C GLY A 186 9.23 -7.16 6.01
N ILE A 187 10.50 -7.57 5.96
CA ILE A 187 11.50 -7.22 7.00
C ILE A 187 11.68 -5.70 7.14
N PHE A 188 11.67 -4.95 6.04
CA PHE A 188 11.76 -3.49 6.08
C PHE A 188 10.51 -2.85 6.69
N GLY A 189 9.34 -3.47 6.52
CA GLY A 189 8.12 -3.04 7.20
C GLY A 189 8.24 -3.20 8.72
N VAL A 190 8.75 -4.34 9.19
CA VAL A 190 9.00 -4.59 10.62
C VAL A 190 10.01 -3.59 11.18
N VAL A 191 11.12 -3.35 10.47
CA VAL A 191 12.12 -2.33 10.85
C VAL A 191 11.47 -0.95 10.95
N ALA A 192 10.61 -0.59 10.00
CA ALA A 192 9.90 0.69 10.03
C ALA A 192 8.95 0.82 11.23
N VAL A 193 8.22 -0.27 11.57
CA VAL A 193 7.35 -0.32 12.76
C VAL A 193 8.16 -0.07 14.02
N VAL A 194 9.21 -0.86 14.24
CA VAL A 194 10.07 -0.73 15.42
C VAL A 194 10.66 0.67 15.51
N TRP A 195 11.17 1.20 14.39
CA TRP A 195 11.79 2.51 14.36
C TRP A 195 10.79 3.64 14.65
N ALA A 196 9.57 3.58 14.09
CA ALA A 196 8.52 4.56 14.36
C ALA A 196 8.14 4.57 15.87
N LEU A 197 8.04 3.38 16.48
CA LEU A 197 7.76 3.26 17.92
C LEU A 197 8.91 3.80 18.78
N VAL A 198 10.17 3.53 18.42
CA VAL A 198 11.35 4.08 19.13
C VAL A 198 11.32 5.62 19.10
N LEU A 199 11.02 6.24 17.94
CA LEU A 199 10.95 7.69 17.84
C LEU A 199 9.76 8.26 18.63
N LEU A 200 8.63 7.53 18.69
CA LEU A 200 7.49 7.91 19.53
C LEU A 200 7.88 7.93 21.01
N PHE A 201 8.57 6.89 21.52
CA PHE A 201 9.06 6.85 22.89
C PHE A 201 10.08 7.95 23.19
N GLN A 202 10.87 8.38 22.19
CA GLN A 202 11.75 9.54 22.27
C GLN A 202 11.00 10.88 22.19
N LYS A 203 9.65 10.86 22.17
CA LYS A 203 8.79 12.05 22.08
C LYS A 203 9.03 12.92 20.85
N ARG A 204 9.44 12.31 19.74
CA ARG A 204 9.57 13.01 18.45
C ARG A 204 8.24 12.99 17.73
N TYR A 205 7.65 14.17 17.53
CA TYR A 205 6.33 14.34 16.90
C TYR A 205 6.41 15.03 15.54
N GLU A 206 7.49 14.86 14.80
CA GLU A 206 7.65 15.40 13.45
C GLU A 206 6.63 14.77 12.50
N LEU A 207 6.27 15.50 11.43
CA LEU A 207 5.32 15.01 10.41
C LEU A 207 5.74 13.64 9.83
N ASN A 208 7.05 13.39 9.68
CA ASN A 208 7.54 12.11 9.19
C ASN A 208 7.20 10.96 10.15
N VAL A 209 7.37 11.18 11.46
CA VAL A 209 7.05 10.18 12.49
C VAL A 209 5.54 9.89 12.48
N LEU A 210 4.68 10.91 12.23
CA LEU A 210 3.25 10.69 12.09
C LEU A 210 2.91 9.75 10.94
N PHE A 211 3.60 9.81 9.80
CA PHE A 211 3.41 8.82 8.74
C PHE A 211 3.77 7.41 9.22
N GLY A 212 4.88 7.25 9.94
CA GLY A 212 5.24 5.98 10.56
C GLY A 212 4.16 5.45 11.49
N LEU A 213 3.64 6.30 12.37
CA LEU A 213 2.58 5.93 13.32
C LEU A 213 1.26 5.59 12.64
N ILE A 214 0.86 6.31 11.59
CA ILE A 214 -0.29 5.95 10.75
C ILE A 214 -0.07 4.54 10.16
N GLY A 215 1.12 4.26 9.65
CA GLY A 215 1.46 2.93 9.13
C GLY A 215 1.38 1.84 10.20
N VAL A 216 1.86 2.11 11.43
CA VAL A 216 1.74 1.18 12.57
C VAL A 216 0.28 0.92 12.94
N ILE A 217 -0.55 1.97 13.02
CA ILE A 217 -1.98 1.82 13.33
C ILE A 217 -2.66 0.97 12.26
N ILE A 218 -2.42 1.26 10.98
CA ILE A 218 -3.03 0.49 9.88
C ILE A 218 -2.52 -0.95 9.88
N PHE A 219 -1.25 -1.20 10.21
CA PHE A 219 -0.71 -2.55 10.37
C PHE A 219 -1.43 -3.32 11.46
N ILE A 220 -1.63 -2.72 12.65
CA ILE A 220 -2.37 -3.34 13.76
C ILE A 220 -3.81 -3.64 13.36
N LEU A 221 -4.47 -2.72 12.64
CA LEU A 221 -5.81 -2.95 12.09
C LEU A 221 -5.86 -4.13 11.10
N GLY A 222 -4.77 -4.44 10.43
CA GLY A 222 -4.66 -5.60 9.53
C GLY A 222 -4.45 -6.94 10.23
N THR A 223 -4.24 -6.95 11.55
CA THR A 223 -3.97 -8.15 12.37
C THR A 223 -5.15 -8.55 13.24
N ASN A 224 -5.02 -9.68 13.93
CA ASN A 224 -6.01 -10.18 14.91
C ASN A 224 -6.05 -9.39 16.23
N ILE A 225 -5.14 -8.43 16.46
CA ILE A 225 -5.18 -7.54 17.62
C ILE A 225 -6.44 -6.68 17.60
N PHE A 226 -6.83 -6.23 16.41
CA PHE A 226 -8.06 -5.45 16.27
C PHE A 226 -9.28 -6.40 16.28
N PRO A 227 -10.29 -6.15 17.14
CA PRO A 227 -11.42 -7.04 17.34
C PRO A 227 -12.44 -6.96 16.19
N TRP A 228 -12.08 -7.40 15.00
CA TRP A 228 -12.95 -7.37 13.82
C TRP A 228 -14.29 -8.06 14.05
N TYR A 229 -14.35 -9.07 14.93
CA TYR A 229 -15.58 -9.78 15.27
C TYR A 229 -16.62 -8.90 15.99
N ALA A 230 -16.18 -7.81 16.64
CA ALA A 230 -17.07 -6.85 17.30
C ALA A 230 -17.71 -5.87 16.32
N ILE A 231 -17.23 -5.81 15.07
CA ILE A 231 -17.74 -4.90 14.05
C ILE A 231 -18.96 -5.52 13.35
N PRO A 232 -20.00 -4.72 13.01
CA PRO A 232 -21.14 -5.21 12.26
C PRO A 232 -20.73 -5.94 10.97
N PHE A 233 -21.33 -7.07 10.69
CA PHE A 233 -21.01 -7.95 9.54
C PHE A 233 -20.95 -7.19 8.20
N ARG A 234 -21.84 -6.23 7.99
CA ARG A 234 -21.86 -5.43 6.74
C ARG A 234 -20.56 -4.67 6.52
N LEU A 235 -19.92 -4.17 7.59
CA LEU A 235 -18.63 -3.48 7.51
C LEU A 235 -17.48 -4.49 7.38
N GLN A 236 -17.58 -5.64 8.05
CA GLN A 236 -16.61 -6.72 7.86
C GLN A 236 -16.60 -7.19 6.40
N ALA A 237 -17.79 -7.40 5.80
CA ALA A 237 -17.95 -7.80 4.40
C ALA A 237 -17.36 -6.78 3.40
N LEU A 238 -17.34 -5.49 3.78
CA LEU A 238 -16.75 -4.45 2.96
C LEU A 238 -15.22 -4.56 2.86
N ILE A 239 -14.55 -4.97 3.93
CA ILE A 239 -13.09 -5.13 3.96
C ILE A 239 -12.68 -6.49 3.41
N GLN A 240 -13.52 -7.51 3.59
CA GLN A 240 -13.35 -8.91 3.23
C GLN A 240 -12.17 -9.56 3.98
N PHE A 241 -10.94 -9.05 3.81
CA PHE A 241 -9.71 -9.56 4.41
C PHE A 241 -8.94 -8.41 5.05
N PRO A 242 -8.80 -8.36 6.38
CA PRO A 242 -8.08 -7.28 7.07
C PRO A 242 -6.62 -7.10 6.61
N TYR A 243 -5.93 -8.17 6.19
CA TYR A 243 -4.56 -8.09 5.69
C TYR A 243 -4.40 -7.20 4.43
N ARG A 244 -5.49 -6.88 3.70
CA ARG A 244 -5.45 -5.90 2.59
C ARG A 244 -5.01 -4.51 3.06
N LEU A 245 -5.17 -4.21 4.33
CA LEU A 245 -4.64 -3.00 4.95
C LEU A 245 -3.10 -2.95 4.92
N PHE A 246 -2.41 -4.08 4.72
CA PHE A 246 -0.95 -4.10 4.64
C PHE A 246 -0.39 -3.33 3.43
N SER A 247 -1.12 -3.18 2.33
CA SER A 247 -0.74 -2.27 1.24
C SER A 247 -0.56 -0.84 1.76
N TYR A 248 -1.50 -0.38 2.58
CA TYR A 248 -1.51 0.98 3.13
C TYR A 248 -0.54 1.13 4.28
N ALA A 249 -0.46 0.13 5.16
CA ALA A 249 0.56 0.09 6.21
C ALA A 249 1.96 0.23 5.61
N THR A 250 2.28 -0.59 4.60
CA THR A 250 3.55 -0.55 3.88
C THR A 250 3.79 0.82 3.24
N LEU A 251 2.77 1.44 2.63
CA LEU A 251 2.87 2.77 2.05
C LEU A 251 3.36 3.80 3.07
N PHE A 252 2.65 3.94 4.18
CA PHE A 252 2.96 4.93 5.19
C PHE A 252 4.27 4.64 5.93
N LEU A 253 4.55 3.37 6.23
CA LEU A 253 5.81 2.93 6.83
C LEU A 253 7.01 3.25 5.92
N PHE A 254 6.88 3.06 4.60
CA PHE A 254 7.98 3.33 3.68
C PHE A 254 8.11 4.80 3.30
N VAL A 255 7.03 5.58 3.32
CA VAL A 255 7.12 7.06 3.29
C VAL A 255 7.95 7.56 4.48
N PHE A 256 7.71 7.00 5.67
CA PHE A 256 8.48 7.29 6.88
C PHE A 256 9.93 6.82 6.76
N LEU A 257 10.15 5.52 6.54
CA LEU A 257 11.49 4.91 6.56
C LEU A 257 12.40 5.49 5.48
N SER A 258 11.87 5.80 4.30
CA SER A 258 12.66 6.40 3.21
C SER A 258 13.29 7.74 3.59
N LYS A 259 12.62 8.55 4.42
CA LYS A 259 13.18 9.81 4.92
C LYS A 259 14.26 9.54 5.96
N GLU A 260 13.99 8.66 6.92
CA GLU A 260 14.95 8.32 7.98
C GLU A 260 16.26 7.79 7.39
N LEU A 261 16.17 6.91 6.39
CA LEU A 261 17.33 6.39 5.69
C LEU A 261 18.03 7.48 4.84
N ALA A 262 17.27 8.29 4.10
CA ALA A 262 17.85 9.33 3.25
C ALA A 262 18.59 10.39 4.05
N ASP A 263 18.10 10.75 5.24
CA ASP A 263 18.73 11.74 6.10
C ASP A 263 20.02 11.18 6.74
N ARG A 264 20.04 9.90 7.11
CA ARG A 264 21.24 9.21 7.62
C ARG A 264 22.29 9.01 6.54
N TYR A 265 21.87 8.63 5.33
CA TYR A 265 22.78 8.44 4.19
C TYR A 265 23.44 9.74 3.72
N LYS A 266 22.89 10.92 4.03
CA LYS A 266 23.57 12.20 3.78
C LYS A 266 24.88 12.34 4.58
N GLN A 267 24.95 11.70 5.74
CA GLN A 267 26.10 11.75 6.65
C GLN A 267 27.16 10.69 6.31
N LEU A 268 26.84 9.71 5.45
CA LEU A 268 27.76 8.65 5.08
C LEU A 268 28.66 9.08 3.92
N GLN A 269 29.97 8.97 4.08
CA GLN A 269 30.96 9.22 3.05
C GLN A 269 30.74 8.34 1.80
N HIS A 270 30.19 7.12 2.01
CA HIS A 270 29.96 6.12 0.97
C HIS A 270 28.46 5.84 0.75
N TYR A 271 27.65 6.89 0.63
CA TYR A 271 26.19 6.74 0.44
C TYR A 271 25.83 5.88 -0.79
N ARG A 272 26.63 5.93 -1.87
CA ARG A 272 26.40 5.12 -3.07
C ARG A 272 26.51 3.62 -2.76
N LEU A 273 27.52 3.23 -1.99
CA LEU A 273 27.68 1.85 -1.53
C LEU A 273 26.49 1.41 -0.68
N ALA A 274 26.05 2.23 0.27
CA ALA A 274 24.89 1.94 1.10
C ALA A 274 23.60 1.76 0.27
N MET A 275 23.42 2.54 -0.81
CA MET A 275 22.29 2.38 -1.73
C MET A 275 22.37 1.07 -2.53
N VAL A 276 23.57 0.73 -3.01
CA VAL A 276 23.81 -0.55 -3.70
C VAL A 276 23.56 -1.71 -2.73
N THR A 277 24.03 -1.61 -1.49
CA THR A 277 23.81 -2.63 -0.46
C THR A 277 22.30 -2.83 -0.20
N LEU A 278 21.53 -1.74 -0.08
CA LEU A 278 20.08 -1.82 0.08
C LEU A 278 19.42 -2.52 -1.10
N MET A 279 19.82 -2.18 -2.33
CA MET A 279 19.31 -2.80 -3.54
C MET A 279 19.66 -4.28 -3.60
N VAL A 280 20.92 -4.65 -3.38
CA VAL A 280 21.39 -6.04 -3.38
C VAL A 280 20.66 -6.85 -2.31
N PHE A 281 20.54 -6.32 -1.09
CA PHE A 281 19.80 -6.98 -0.01
C PHE A 281 18.32 -7.19 -0.38
N SER A 282 17.68 -6.19 -0.99
CA SER A 282 16.29 -6.30 -1.44
C SER A 282 16.10 -7.39 -2.51
N VAL A 283 17.06 -7.49 -3.45
CA VAL A 283 17.07 -8.52 -4.50
C VAL A 283 17.32 -9.91 -3.91
N ILE A 284 18.26 -10.04 -2.98
CA ILE A 284 18.55 -11.32 -2.29
C ILE A 284 17.34 -11.77 -1.48
N ASN A 285 16.70 -10.84 -0.76
CA ASN A 285 15.49 -11.15 0.00
C ASN A 285 14.36 -11.62 -0.94
N PHE A 286 14.20 -10.98 -2.09
CA PHE A 286 13.26 -11.42 -3.13
C PHE A 286 13.57 -12.82 -3.65
N TRP A 287 14.85 -13.09 -3.95
CA TRP A 287 15.27 -14.38 -4.47
C TRP A 287 14.97 -15.51 -3.48
N GLY A 288 15.38 -15.34 -2.21
CA GLY A 288 15.09 -16.32 -1.15
C GLY A 288 13.59 -16.60 -0.98
N HIS A 289 12.76 -15.55 -1.09
CA HIS A 289 11.32 -15.66 -1.04
C HIS A 289 10.76 -16.49 -2.22
N SER A 290 11.22 -16.21 -3.43
CA SER A 290 10.77 -16.93 -4.61
C SER A 290 11.17 -18.40 -4.60
N GLU A 291 12.36 -18.74 -4.10
CA GLU A 291 12.79 -20.13 -3.93
C GLU A 291 11.95 -20.90 -2.91
N LEU A 292 11.65 -20.28 -1.76
CA LEU A 292 10.76 -20.88 -0.76
C LEU A 292 9.36 -21.15 -1.31
N LEU A 293 8.81 -20.22 -2.12
CA LEU A 293 7.52 -20.43 -2.77
C LEU A 293 7.55 -21.59 -3.77
N VAL A 294 8.62 -21.69 -4.56
CA VAL A 294 8.81 -22.81 -5.53
C VAL A 294 8.91 -24.12 -4.77
N ALA A 295 9.74 -24.20 -3.72
CA ALA A 295 9.91 -25.40 -2.90
C ALA A 295 8.59 -25.83 -2.24
N ASN A 296 7.83 -24.89 -1.69
CA ASN A 296 6.54 -25.17 -1.07
C ASN A 296 5.50 -25.67 -2.09
N ARG A 297 5.53 -25.17 -3.33
CA ARG A 297 4.64 -25.65 -4.41
C ARG A 297 5.03 -27.04 -4.90
N GLN A 298 6.32 -27.31 -5.03
CA GLN A 298 6.82 -28.64 -5.44
C GLN A 298 6.51 -29.73 -4.40
N ASN A 299 6.51 -29.38 -3.12
CA ASN A 299 6.19 -30.29 -2.03
C ASN A 299 4.67 -30.43 -1.75
N ASN A 300 3.82 -29.73 -2.51
CA ASN A 300 2.37 -29.81 -2.32
C ASN A 300 1.80 -31.03 -3.08
N PRO A 301 1.29 -32.07 -2.39
CA PRO A 301 0.82 -33.29 -3.03
C PRO A 301 -0.34 -33.08 -4.01
N VAL A 302 -1.13 -32.01 -3.83
CA VAL A 302 -2.28 -31.70 -4.71
C VAL A 302 -1.82 -31.25 -6.12
N LEU A 303 -0.62 -30.69 -6.25
CA LEU A 303 -0.07 -30.26 -7.55
C LEU A 303 0.64 -31.38 -8.28
N ASN A 304 1.10 -32.42 -7.59
CA ASN A 304 1.77 -33.57 -8.17
C ASN A 304 0.81 -34.58 -8.80
N LEU A 305 -0.50 -34.53 -8.46
CA LEU A 305 -1.53 -35.42 -9.02
C LEU A 305 -1.98 -35.05 -10.46
N LYS A 306 -1.40 -34.03 -11.08
CA LYS A 306 -1.71 -33.61 -12.47
C LYS A 306 -0.60 -33.93 -13.48
N GLN A 307 0.39 -34.71 -13.11
CA GLN A 307 1.48 -35.15 -14.01
C GLN A 307 1.42 -36.63 -14.40
N ASP A 308 0.39 -37.39 -13.96
CA ASP A 308 0.07 -38.74 -14.38
C ASP A 308 -1.21 -38.74 -15.32
#